data_bd22c5a891955ab53673f057865ef043
#
_entry.id   bd22c5a891955ab53673f057865ef043
#
_cell.length_a   1.000
_cell.length_b   1.000
_cell.length_c   1.000
_cell.angle_alpha   90.00
_cell.angle_beta   90.00
_cell.angle_gamma   90.00
#
_symmetry.space_group_name_H-M   'P 1'
#
loop_
_entity.id
_entity.type
_entity.pdbx_description
1 polymer ?
#
loop_
_entity_poly.entity_id
_entity_poly.type
_entity_poly.pdbx_seq_one_letter_code
_entity_poly.pdbx_strand_id
1 'polypeptide(L)'
;MLQWPNIHQNVQTDFNSEIKSPQIANDSFIHPFAVVIGDCHIGKMVFMAPTSVCRGDEGTPIFVGDYSNVQDGVILHALETTLDGKNIDNRRFSASGDSLLANDSRFDGGYAIFVGSKVSLAHDSMVHGPAWVGNNTFVGMKSLIFNAKVGNNVAIGVSSTITGGVVIADNKFVAPGSVIDTQQQADALPSRIGSAYENINKAVIHVNENLADAYNHQDIKKIQYYREILMEEEGLVTTHPSP
;
A
#
# COMPACT_ATOMS: atom_id res chain seq x y z
N MET A 1 22.91 -14.47 14.03
CA MET A 1 21.49 -14.34 13.63
C MET A 1 21.50 -13.79 12.21
N LEU A 2 20.89 -14.46 11.24
CA LEU A 2 20.76 -13.92 9.87
C LEU A 2 19.82 -12.70 9.94
N GLN A 3 20.28 -11.56 9.47
CA GLN A 3 19.47 -10.34 9.39
C GLN A 3 18.91 -10.24 7.98
N TRP A 4 17.59 -10.28 7.84
CA TRP A 4 16.94 -10.10 6.55
C TRP A 4 16.95 -8.62 6.16
N PRO A 5 17.19 -8.28 4.88
CA PRO A 5 17.00 -6.92 4.39
C PRO A 5 15.52 -6.53 4.45
N ASN A 6 15.24 -5.26 4.35
CA ASN A 6 13.86 -4.74 4.35
C ASN A 6 13.05 -5.09 3.08
N ILE A 7 13.72 -5.46 2.00
CA ILE A 7 13.11 -5.95 0.76
C ILE A 7 13.64 -7.37 0.55
N HIS A 8 12.75 -8.36 0.61
CA HIS A 8 13.15 -9.75 0.45
C HIS A 8 12.00 -10.68 0.02
N GLN A 9 12.35 -11.86 -0.43
CA GLN A 9 11.42 -12.93 -0.75
C GLN A 9 10.68 -13.43 0.51
N ASN A 10 9.52 -14.05 0.31
CA ASN A 10 8.87 -14.83 1.37
C ASN A 10 9.65 -16.13 1.65
N VAL A 11 9.28 -16.77 2.74
CA VAL A 11 9.71 -18.13 3.08
C VAL A 11 8.66 -19.14 2.66
N GLN A 12 9.08 -20.38 2.47
CA GLN A 12 8.17 -21.49 2.21
C GLN A 12 7.46 -21.90 3.51
N THR A 13 6.16 -22.10 3.44
CA THR A 13 5.28 -22.55 4.55
C THR A 13 4.35 -23.66 4.06
N ASP A 14 3.55 -24.23 4.94
CA ASP A 14 2.51 -25.21 4.60
C ASP A 14 1.32 -24.58 3.83
N PHE A 15 1.07 -23.30 4.00
CA PHE A 15 0.04 -22.54 3.25
C PHE A 15 0.59 -21.80 2.03
N ASN A 16 1.91 -21.61 1.92
CA ASN A 16 2.55 -20.96 0.78
C ASN A 16 3.82 -21.72 0.37
N SER A 17 3.68 -22.62 -0.59
CA SER A 17 4.80 -23.44 -1.08
C SER A 17 5.70 -22.73 -2.09
N GLU A 18 5.27 -21.59 -2.63
CA GLU A 18 6.03 -20.83 -3.62
C GLU A 18 6.84 -19.72 -2.98
N ILE A 19 8.09 -19.60 -3.39
CA ILE A 19 8.96 -18.51 -2.99
C ILE A 19 8.91 -17.44 -4.09
N LYS A 20 8.46 -16.25 -3.73
CA LYS A 20 8.39 -15.08 -4.61
C LYS A 20 9.14 -13.91 -4.03
N SER A 21 9.71 -13.10 -4.90
CA SER A 21 10.39 -11.86 -4.54
C SER A 21 9.57 -10.66 -4.97
N PRO A 22 9.64 -9.54 -4.25
CA PRO A 22 9.00 -8.31 -4.67
C PRO A 22 9.42 -7.87 -6.07
N GLN A 23 8.46 -7.38 -6.84
CA GLN A 23 8.68 -6.77 -8.15
C GLN A 23 8.46 -5.25 -7.99
N ILE A 24 9.53 -4.48 -8.12
CA ILE A 24 9.51 -3.05 -7.86
C ILE A 24 10.03 -2.33 -9.09
N ALA A 25 9.29 -1.34 -9.60
CA ALA A 25 9.74 -0.53 -10.71
C ALA A 25 10.95 0.33 -10.29
N ASN A 26 11.92 0.47 -11.19
CA ASN A 26 13.22 1.09 -10.89
C ASN A 26 13.16 2.58 -10.52
N ASP A 27 12.07 3.25 -10.88
CA ASP A 27 11.83 4.67 -10.61
C ASP A 27 10.97 4.91 -9.35
N SER A 28 10.63 3.86 -8.63
CA SER A 28 9.96 3.95 -7.34
C SER A 28 10.97 4.04 -6.20
N PHE A 29 10.62 4.75 -5.14
CA PHE A 29 11.45 4.88 -3.96
C PHE A 29 10.86 4.10 -2.79
N ILE A 30 11.65 3.16 -2.25
CA ILE A 30 11.33 2.42 -1.04
C ILE A 30 12.25 2.89 0.07
N HIS A 31 11.69 3.53 1.08
CA HIS A 31 12.48 4.02 2.21
C HIS A 31 13.21 2.84 2.92
N PRO A 32 14.47 3.02 3.38
CA PRO A 32 15.20 1.94 4.06
C PRO A 32 14.53 1.33 5.30
N PHE A 33 13.58 2.04 5.90
CA PHE A 33 12.76 1.53 7.01
C PHE A 33 11.35 1.09 6.58
N ALA A 34 11.03 1.11 5.29
CA ALA A 34 9.87 0.44 4.76
C ALA A 34 10.17 -1.05 4.53
N VAL A 35 9.16 -1.90 4.56
CA VAL A 35 9.31 -3.35 4.41
C VAL A 35 8.48 -3.85 3.24
N VAL A 36 9.10 -4.60 2.31
CA VAL A 36 8.41 -5.21 1.18
C VAL A 36 8.79 -6.69 1.11
N ILE A 37 7.83 -7.58 1.28
CA ILE A 37 8.08 -9.02 1.40
C ILE A 37 7.22 -9.81 0.42
N GLY A 38 7.82 -10.78 -0.26
CA GLY A 38 7.10 -11.79 -1.04
C GLY A 38 6.44 -11.23 -2.29
N ASP A 39 5.20 -11.64 -2.56
CA ASP A 39 4.46 -11.36 -3.80
C ASP A 39 3.85 -9.94 -3.79
N CYS A 40 4.71 -8.94 -3.69
CA CYS A 40 4.36 -7.53 -3.79
C CYS A 40 4.82 -6.96 -5.14
N HIS A 41 3.90 -6.34 -5.87
CA HIS A 41 4.15 -5.68 -7.16
C HIS A 41 3.98 -4.18 -7.00
N ILE A 42 5.07 -3.44 -7.07
CA ILE A 42 5.10 -1.99 -6.89
C ILE A 42 5.34 -1.32 -8.24
N GLY A 43 4.37 -0.55 -8.70
CA GLY A 43 4.38 0.17 -9.97
C GLY A 43 5.39 1.32 -10.01
N LYS A 44 5.32 2.13 -11.06
CA LYS A 44 6.25 3.23 -11.35
C LYS A 44 6.00 4.44 -10.43
N MET A 45 7.07 5.15 -10.10
CA MET A 45 7.00 6.39 -9.33
C MET A 45 6.17 6.27 -8.04
N VAL A 46 6.20 5.10 -7.41
CA VAL A 46 5.58 4.86 -6.10
C VAL A 46 6.55 5.32 -5.01
N PHE A 47 6.02 6.06 -4.03
CA PHE A 47 6.75 6.42 -2.83
C PHE A 47 6.27 5.57 -1.65
N MET A 48 7.17 4.76 -1.10
CA MET A 48 6.93 4.04 0.16
C MET A 48 7.71 4.73 1.28
N ALA A 49 6.98 5.37 2.16
CA ALA A 49 7.50 6.15 3.28
C ALA A 49 8.09 5.25 4.41
N PRO A 50 8.82 5.83 5.38
CA PRO A 50 9.31 5.08 6.53
C PRO A 50 8.22 4.26 7.23
N THR A 51 8.56 3.07 7.69
CA THR A 51 7.67 2.15 8.45
C THR A 51 6.43 1.64 7.71
N SER A 52 6.29 1.97 6.41
CA SER A 52 5.25 1.36 5.59
C SER A 52 5.57 -0.11 5.26
N VAL A 53 4.54 -0.94 5.12
CA VAL A 53 4.68 -2.38 4.94
C VAL A 53 3.82 -2.88 3.77
N CYS A 54 4.43 -3.61 2.83
CA CYS A 54 3.75 -4.46 1.87
C CYS A 54 4.17 -5.91 2.12
N ARG A 55 3.26 -6.73 2.63
CA ARG A 55 3.56 -8.10 3.05
C ARG A 55 2.73 -9.11 2.28
N GLY A 56 3.29 -9.62 1.18
CA GLY A 56 2.71 -10.66 0.31
C GLY A 56 3.35 -12.03 0.55
N ASP A 57 3.56 -12.42 1.81
CA ASP A 57 4.24 -13.64 2.22
C ASP A 57 3.32 -14.83 2.48
N GLU A 58 2.01 -14.62 2.46
CA GLU A 58 1.01 -15.67 2.68
C GLU A 58 0.40 -16.24 1.38
N GLY A 59 1.12 -16.16 0.25
CA GLY A 59 0.61 -16.57 -1.06
C GLY A 59 -0.43 -15.61 -1.65
N THR A 60 -0.46 -14.39 -1.16
CA THR A 60 -1.48 -13.39 -1.44
C THR A 60 -0.89 -12.23 -2.26
N PRO A 61 -1.02 -12.24 -3.59
CA PRO A 61 -0.46 -11.20 -4.45
C PRO A 61 -1.02 -9.81 -4.11
N ILE A 62 -0.11 -8.84 -3.93
CA ILE A 62 -0.45 -7.44 -3.63
C ILE A 62 0.08 -6.56 -4.76
N PHE A 63 -0.76 -5.70 -5.31
CA PHE A 63 -0.39 -4.75 -6.35
C PHE A 63 -0.61 -3.31 -5.89
N VAL A 64 0.38 -2.46 -6.13
CA VAL A 64 0.32 -1.00 -5.94
C VAL A 64 0.64 -0.33 -7.27
N GLY A 65 -0.33 0.37 -7.82
CA GLY A 65 -0.27 0.99 -9.14
C GLY A 65 0.60 2.26 -9.19
N ASP A 66 0.90 2.67 -10.40
CA ASP A 66 1.79 3.78 -10.72
C ASP A 66 1.39 5.10 -10.04
N TYR A 67 2.38 5.88 -9.63
CA TYR A 67 2.20 7.20 -9.03
C TYR A 67 1.39 7.20 -7.72
N SER A 68 1.30 6.04 -7.07
CA SER A 68 0.65 5.91 -5.77
C SER A 68 1.65 6.16 -4.63
N ASN A 69 1.14 6.40 -3.44
CA ASN A 69 2.00 6.52 -2.27
C ASN A 69 1.47 5.71 -1.09
N VAL A 70 2.40 5.10 -0.38
CA VAL A 70 2.18 4.30 0.81
C VAL A 70 2.91 5.00 1.95
N GLN A 71 2.18 5.82 2.71
CA GLN A 71 2.76 6.72 3.69
C GLN A 71 3.16 5.99 4.98
N ASP A 72 3.72 6.73 5.92
CA ASP A 72 4.29 6.18 7.16
C ASP A 72 3.26 5.32 7.92
N GLY A 73 3.67 4.16 8.38
CA GLY A 73 2.84 3.25 9.16
C GLY A 73 1.73 2.53 8.39
N VAL A 74 1.61 2.74 7.09
CA VAL A 74 0.61 2.03 6.27
C VAL A 74 0.94 0.55 6.17
N ILE A 75 -0.08 -0.30 6.30
CA ILE A 75 0.06 -1.75 6.17
C ILE A 75 -0.81 -2.26 5.02
N LEU A 76 -0.16 -2.96 4.09
CA LEU A 76 -0.80 -3.77 3.05
C LEU A 76 -0.55 -5.23 3.38
N HIS A 77 -1.60 -5.97 3.72
CA HIS A 77 -1.53 -7.37 4.07
C HIS A 77 -2.83 -8.08 3.72
N ALA A 78 -2.77 -9.32 3.30
CA ALA A 78 -3.95 -10.10 3.00
C ALA A 78 -3.95 -11.42 3.79
N LEU A 79 -5.13 -11.99 3.95
CA LEU A 79 -5.29 -13.34 4.47
C LEU A 79 -4.61 -14.34 3.53
N GLU A 80 -4.12 -15.43 4.08
CA GLU A 80 -3.66 -16.56 3.29
C GLU A 80 -4.80 -17.08 2.40
N THR A 81 -4.49 -17.40 1.17
CA THR A 81 -5.48 -17.90 0.22
C THR A 81 -5.40 -19.41 0.01
N THR A 82 -4.36 -20.05 0.53
CA THR A 82 -4.17 -21.48 0.43
C THR A 82 -3.67 -22.07 1.76
N LEU A 83 -4.19 -23.25 2.13
CA LEU A 83 -3.69 -24.08 3.22
C LEU A 83 -3.63 -25.50 2.71
N ASP A 84 -2.51 -26.20 2.87
CA ASP A 84 -2.27 -27.57 2.35
C ASP A 84 -2.61 -27.69 0.85
N GLY A 85 -2.30 -26.64 0.08
CA GLY A 85 -2.58 -26.55 -1.35
C GLY A 85 -4.06 -26.39 -1.71
N LYS A 86 -4.92 -26.11 -0.73
CA LYS A 86 -6.34 -25.80 -0.95
C LYS A 86 -6.60 -24.32 -0.70
N ASN A 87 -7.36 -23.69 -1.58
CA ASN A 87 -7.81 -22.32 -1.39
C ASN A 87 -8.74 -22.21 -0.20
N ILE A 88 -8.40 -21.38 0.76
CA ILE A 88 -9.21 -21.07 1.95
C ILE A 88 -9.84 -19.69 1.89
N ASP A 89 -9.16 -18.69 1.31
CA ASP A 89 -9.81 -17.46 0.88
C ASP A 89 -10.20 -17.61 -0.59
N ASN A 90 -11.47 -17.47 -0.87
CA ASN A 90 -12.05 -17.74 -2.19
C ASN A 90 -12.15 -16.47 -3.05
N ARG A 91 -11.50 -15.38 -2.67
CA ARG A 91 -11.66 -14.12 -3.39
C ARG A 91 -10.34 -13.44 -3.66
N ARG A 92 -10.18 -13.07 -4.94
CA ARG A 92 -9.21 -12.11 -5.42
C ARG A 92 -9.92 -11.08 -6.29
N PHE A 93 -9.22 -10.08 -6.70
CA PHE A 93 -9.71 -9.10 -7.68
C PHE A 93 -8.83 -9.10 -8.92
N SER A 94 -9.47 -9.02 -10.10
CA SER A 94 -8.74 -8.67 -11.32
C SER A 94 -8.27 -7.21 -11.25
N ALA A 95 -7.36 -6.82 -12.12
CA ALA A 95 -6.94 -5.43 -12.26
C ALA A 95 -8.12 -4.48 -12.60
N SER A 96 -9.15 -4.98 -13.29
CA SER A 96 -10.39 -4.24 -13.58
C SER A 96 -11.38 -4.21 -12.42
N GLY A 97 -11.09 -4.88 -11.30
CA GLY A 97 -11.93 -4.92 -10.12
C GLY A 97 -13.06 -5.94 -10.17
N ASP A 98 -12.96 -6.96 -11.04
CA ASP A 98 -13.87 -8.10 -10.99
C ASP A 98 -13.50 -8.96 -9.77
N SER A 99 -14.50 -9.37 -9.02
CA SER A 99 -14.30 -10.34 -7.94
C SER A 99 -14.09 -11.74 -8.55
N LEU A 100 -12.96 -12.35 -8.25
CA LEU A 100 -12.56 -13.66 -8.74
C LEU A 100 -12.68 -14.67 -7.59
N LEU A 101 -13.53 -15.66 -7.77
CA LEU A 101 -13.63 -16.80 -6.85
C LEU A 101 -12.57 -17.86 -7.21
N ALA A 102 -12.26 -18.75 -6.30
CA ALA A 102 -11.24 -19.79 -6.47
C ALA A 102 -11.48 -20.72 -7.68
N ASN A 103 -12.70 -20.81 -8.19
CA ASN A 103 -13.04 -21.57 -9.40
C ASN A 103 -13.03 -20.74 -10.68
N ASP A 104 -12.74 -19.44 -10.61
CA ASP A 104 -12.56 -18.60 -11.82
C ASP A 104 -11.20 -18.90 -12.45
N SER A 105 -11.17 -19.13 -13.75
CA SER A 105 -9.93 -19.41 -14.50
C SER A 105 -8.91 -18.28 -14.44
N ARG A 106 -9.31 -17.07 -14.04
CA ARG A 106 -8.46 -15.89 -13.88
C ARG A 106 -7.94 -15.74 -12.46
N PHE A 107 -8.30 -16.62 -11.53
CA PHE A 107 -8.00 -16.48 -10.10
C PHE A 107 -6.49 -16.34 -9.83
N ASP A 108 -5.68 -17.16 -10.47
CA ASP A 108 -4.21 -17.14 -10.28
C ASP A 108 -3.55 -15.84 -10.79
N GLY A 109 -4.19 -15.15 -11.73
CA GLY A 109 -3.76 -13.82 -12.19
C GLY A 109 -4.39 -12.65 -11.41
N GLY A 110 -5.18 -12.95 -10.38
CA GLY A 110 -5.81 -11.95 -9.52
C GLY A 110 -4.95 -11.53 -8.34
N TYR A 111 -5.38 -10.48 -7.67
CA TYR A 111 -4.71 -9.89 -6.51
C TYR A 111 -5.58 -10.01 -5.26
N ALA A 112 -5.00 -10.38 -4.15
CA ALA A 112 -5.68 -10.31 -2.85
C ALA A 112 -5.85 -8.85 -2.40
N ILE A 113 -4.89 -7.99 -2.75
CA ILE A 113 -5.03 -6.53 -2.67
C ILE A 113 -4.63 -5.93 -4.02
N PHE A 114 -5.52 -5.13 -4.58
CA PHE A 114 -5.22 -4.28 -5.72
C PHE A 114 -5.40 -2.82 -5.33
N VAL A 115 -4.33 -2.05 -5.42
CA VAL A 115 -4.34 -0.59 -5.28
C VAL A 115 -4.05 0.00 -6.66
N GLY A 116 -4.98 0.76 -7.19
CA GLY A 116 -4.87 1.40 -8.50
C GLY A 116 -3.77 2.47 -8.58
N SER A 117 -3.70 3.14 -9.69
CA SER A 117 -2.75 4.24 -9.91
C SER A 117 -3.21 5.54 -9.26
N LYS A 118 -2.25 6.38 -8.83
CA LYS A 118 -2.52 7.67 -8.19
C LYS A 118 -3.39 7.55 -6.94
N VAL A 119 -3.17 6.51 -6.16
CA VAL A 119 -3.82 6.30 -4.86
C VAL A 119 -2.92 6.81 -3.75
N SER A 120 -3.48 7.59 -2.83
CA SER A 120 -2.80 7.97 -1.60
C SER A 120 -3.32 7.14 -0.44
N LEU A 121 -2.45 6.32 0.14
CA LEU A 121 -2.69 5.64 1.40
C LEU A 121 -2.01 6.47 2.50
N ALA A 122 -2.81 7.25 3.23
CA ALA A 122 -2.27 8.20 4.20
C ALA A 122 -1.86 7.50 5.51
N HIS A 123 -1.07 8.20 6.30
CA HIS A 123 -0.39 7.69 7.50
C HIS A 123 -1.26 6.76 8.36
N ASP A 124 -0.69 5.65 8.79
CA ASP A 124 -1.31 4.64 9.65
C ASP A 124 -2.60 4.01 9.07
N SER A 125 -2.89 4.19 7.78
CA SER A 125 -4.02 3.49 7.18
C SER A 125 -3.67 2.02 6.91
N MET A 126 -4.68 1.18 6.79
CA MET A 126 -4.51 -0.24 6.50
C MET A 126 -5.43 -0.65 5.35
N VAL A 127 -4.86 -1.39 4.40
CA VAL A 127 -5.64 -2.15 3.43
C VAL A 127 -5.37 -3.62 3.67
N HIS A 128 -6.38 -4.33 4.14
CA HIS A 128 -6.30 -5.76 4.37
C HIS A 128 -7.18 -6.52 3.38
N GLY A 129 -6.57 -7.46 2.68
CA GLY A 129 -7.28 -8.21 1.65
C GLY A 129 -8.36 -9.17 2.19
N PRO A 130 -9.27 -9.62 1.29
CA PRO A 130 -9.36 -9.23 -0.10
C PRO A 130 -9.88 -7.80 -0.28
N ALA A 131 -9.15 -6.97 -1.03
CA ALA A 131 -9.51 -5.56 -1.20
C ALA A 131 -9.12 -5.02 -2.60
N TRP A 132 -9.95 -4.12 -3.11
CA TRP A 132 -9.68 -3.39 -4.33
C TRP A 132 -9.88 -1.90 -4.13
N VAL A 133 -8.86 -1.09 -4.45
CA VAL A 133 -8.91 0.37 -4.33
C VAL A 133 -8.66 0.98 -5.70
N GLY A 134 -9.65 1.66 -6.23
CA GLY A 134 -9.61 2.25 -7.57
C GLY A 134 -8.68 3.45 -7.69
N ASN A 135 -8.43 3.83 -8.94
CA ASN A 135 -7.52 4.91 -9.29
C ASN A 135 -7.93 6.26 -8.66
N ASN A 136 -6.93 7.10 -8.41
CA ASN A 136 -7.12 8.48 -7.92
C ASN A 136 -7.95 8.56 -6.62
N THR A 137 -7.84 7.54 -5.77
CA THR A 137 -8.54 7.45 -4.48
C THR A 137 -7.64 7.90 -3.35
N PHE A 138 -8.20 8.64 -2.40
CA PHE A 138 -7.53 9.05 -1.17
C PHE A 138 -8.08 8.23 0.00
N VAL A 139 -7.20 7.55 0.71
CA VAL A 139 -7.51 6.83 1.95
C VAL A 139 -6.94 7.62 3.11
N GLY A 140 -7.82 8.20 3.91
CA GLY A 140 -7.44 9.07 5.04
C GLY A 140 -6.66 8.34 6.13
N MET A 141 -5.91 9.11 6.91
CA MET A 141 -5.07 8.61 8.00
C MET A 141 -5.89 7.72 8.95
N LYS A 142 -5.29 6.62 9.42
CA LYS A 142 -5.89 5.65 10.36
C LYS A 142 -7.18 5.00 9.87
N SER A 143 -7.44 5.03 8.55
CA SER A 143 -8.61 4.34 8.00
C SER A 143 -8.28 2.88 7.68
N LEU A 144 -9.29 2.04 7.77
CA LEU A 144 -9.21 0.61 7.47
C LEU A 144 -10.10 0.28 6.27
N ILE A 145 -9.51 -0.38 5.27
CA ILE A 145 -10.25 -1.08 4.23
C ILE A 145 -9.99 -2.57 4.42
N PHE A 146 -11.02 -3.33 4.75
CA PHE A 146 -10.94 -4.77 4.96
C PHE A 146 -12.10 -5.47 4.25
N ASN A 147 -11.79 -6.40 3.35
CA ASN A 147 -12.82 -7.13 2.64
C ASN A 147 -13.83 -6.17 1.97
N ALA A 148 -13.35 -5.32 1.08
CA ALA A 148 -14.19 -4.33 0.41
C ALA A 148 -13.62 -3.91 -0.96
N LYS A 149 -14.50 -3.40 -1.82
CA LYS A 149 -14.14 -2.75 -3.08
C LYS A 149 -14.43 -1.27 -2.99
N VAL A 150 -13.43 -0.43 -3.23
CA VAL A 150 -13.55 1.03 -3.27
C VAL A 150 -13.32 1.51 -4.68
N GLY A 151 -14.28 2.19 -5.26
CA GLY A 151 -14.23 2.69 -6.64
C GLY A 151 -13.14 3.73 -6.91
N ASN A 152 -13.13 4.24 -8.13
CA ASN A 152 -12.21 5.30 -8.56
C ASN A 152 -12.63 6.66 -8.03
N ASN A 153 -11.68 7.56 -7.86
CA ASN A 153 -11.93 8.94 -7.41
C ASN A 153 -12.71 9.02 -6.09
N VAL A 154 -12.56 8.07 -5.20
CA VAL A 154 -13.17 8.09 -3.88
C VAL A 154 -12.28 8.85 -2.91
N ALA A 155 -12.89 9.60 -1.99
CA ALA A 155 -12.18 10.20 -0.88
C ALA A 155 -12.71 9.61 0.43
N ILE A 156 -11.84 8.92 1.16
CA ILE A 156 -12.15 8.36 2.47
C ILE A 156 -11.57 9.28 3.54
N GLY A 157 -12.43 9.79 4.42
CA GLY A 157 -12.04 10.63 5.53
C GLY A 157 -11.25 9.86 6.59
N VAL A 158 -10.53 10.58 7.44
CA VAL A 158 -9.68 10.01 8.48
C VAL A 158 -10.44 9.09 9.45
N SER A 159 -9.79 8.06 9.96
CA SER A 159 -10.34 7.13 10.96
C SER A 159 -11.64 6.44 10.54
N SER A 160 -11.83 6.19 9.24
CA SER A 160 -13.01 5.47 8.72
C SER A 160 -12.74 3.99 8.56
N THR A 161 -13.77 3.17 8.68
CA THR A 161 -13.71 1.71 8.47
C THR A 161 -14.64 1.32 7.34
N ILE A 162 -14.10 0.63 6.33
CA ILE A 162 -14.83 0.09 5.18
C ILE A 162 -14.66 -1.42 5.21
N THR A 163 -15.76 -2.18 5.35
CA THR A 163 -15.70 -3.63 5.50
C THR A 163 -16.99 -4.32 5.03
N GLY A 164 -17.15 -5.62 5.34
CA GLY A 164 -18.42 -6.33 5.11
C GLY A 164 -18.67 -6.74 3.65
N GLY A 165 -17.67 -6.73 2.80
CA GLY A 165 -17.82 -7.06 1.37
C GLY A 165 -18.49 -5.95 0.55
N VAL A 166 -18.58 -4.73 1.09
CA VAL A 166 -19.25 -3.60 0.42
C VAL A 166 -18.50 -3.16 -0.84
N VAL A 167 -19.26 -2.60 -1.77
CA VAL A 167 -18.75 -1.96 -2.98
C VAL A 167 -19.11 -0.48 -2.92
N ILE A 168 -18.11 0.38 -2.77
CA ILE A 168 -18.27 1.84 -2.88
C ILE A 168 -18.10 2.21 -4.35
N ALA A 169 -19.11 2.88 -4.91
CA ALA A 169 -19.08 3.36 -6.29
C ALA A 169 -18.03 4.47 -6.49
N ASP A 170 -17.71 4.75 -7.76
CA ASP A 170 -16.81 5.84 -8.14
C ASP A 170 -17.33 7.21 -7.65
N ASN A 171 -16.40 8.13 -7.42
CA ASN A 171 -16.67 9.54 -7.07
C ASN A 171 -17.43 9.74 -5.75
N LYS A 172 -17.34 8.81 -4.82
CA LYS A 172 -17.99 8.91 -3.51
C LYS A 172 -17.07 9.54 -2.46
N PHE A 173 -17.71 10.09 -1.43
CA PHE A 173 -17.05 10.63 -0.24
C PHE A 173 -17.52 9.91 1.00
N VAL A 174 -16.58 9.41 1.78
CA VAL A 174 -16.78 8.85 3.10
C VAL A 174 -16.36 9.88 4.14
N ALA A 175 -17.28 10.35 4.95
CA ALA A 175 -16.98 11.34 5.98
C ALA A 175 -16.02 10.77 7.05
N PRO A 176 -15.16 11.59 7.68
CA PRO A 176 -14.28 11.14 8.76
C PRO A 176 -15.03 10.38 9.87
N GLY A 177 -14.39 9.32 10.38
CA GLY A 177 -14.95 8.50 11.46
C GLY A 177 -16.14 7.62 11.08
N SER A 178 -16.43 7.47 9.79
CA SER A 178 -17.54 6.63 9.32
C SER A 178 -17.21 5.13 9.38
N VAL A 179 -18.22 4.33 9.66
CA VAL A 179 -18.19 2.88 9.49
C VAL A 179 -19.16 2.50 8.38
N ILE A 180 -18.63 1.92 7.30
CA ILE A 180 -19.38 1.47 6.12
C ILE A 180 -19.25 -0.04 6.07
N ASP A 181 -20.22 -0.77 6.54
CA ASP A 181 -20.24 -2.22 6.66
C ASP A 181 -21.46 -2.88 5.99
N THR A 182 -22.35 -2.05 5.40
CA THR A 182 -23.46 -2.53 4.59
C THR A 182 -23.50 -1.85 3.24
N GLN A 183 -24.01 -2.56 2.22
CA GLN A 183 -24.13 -2.00 0.88
C GLN A 183 -25.08 -0.79 0.86
N GLN A 184 -26.12 -0.79 1.69
CA GLN A 184 -27.04 0.35 1.81
C GLN A 184 -26.32 1.64 2.24
N GLN A 185 -25.38 1.55 3.19
CA GLN A 185 -24.55 2.70 3.59
C GLN A 185 -23.62 3.14 2.45
N ALA A 186 -22.99 2.18 1.77
CA ALA A 186 -22.11 2.48 0.63
C ALA A 186 -22.86 3.17 -0.52
N ASP A 187 -24.07 2.71 -0.84
CA ASP A 187 -24.92 3.30 -1.90
C ASP A 187 -25.37 4.72 -1.54
N ALA A 188 -25.63 4.97 -0.26
CA ALA A 188 -26.09 6.27 0.25
C ALA A 188 -24.98 7.33 0.37
N LEU A 189 -23.71 6.97 0.15
CA LEU A 189 -22.60 7.92 0.26
C LEU A 189 -22.76 9.11 -0.70
N PRO A 190 -22.47 10.34 -0.23
CA PRO A 190 -22.52 11.52 -1.08
C PRO A 190 -21.41 11.53 -2.14
N SER A 191 -21.54 12.44 -3.10
CA SER A 191 -20.49 12.73 -4.06
C SER A 191 -19.24 13.31 -3.39
N ARG A 192 -18.05 12.95 -3.90
CA ARG A 192 -16.79 13.62 -3.54
C ARG A 192 -16.77 15.09 -3.96
N ILE A 193 -17.42 15.42 -5.08
CA ILE A 193 -17.50 16.79 -5.59
C ILE A 193 -18.29 17.66 -4.62
N GLY A 194 -17.74 18.78 -4.21
CA GLY A 194 -18.29 19.69 -3.21
C GLY A 194 -17.96 19.29 -1.75
N SER A 195 -17.29 18.17 -1.52
CA SER A 195 -16.81 17.79 -0.18
C SER A 195 -15.53 18.54 0.19
N ALA A 196 -15.21 18.57 1.49
CA ALA A 196 -13.95 19.11 1.98
C ALA A 196 -12.72 18.34 1.46
N TYR A 197 -12.90 17.13 0.92
CA TYR A 197 -11.85 16.24 0.40
C TYR A 197 -11.81 16.20 -1.13
N GLU A 198 -12.55 17.05 -1.82
CA GLU A 198 -12.65 17.00 -3.29
C GLU A 198 -11.28 16.99 -4.00
N ASN A 199 -10.36 17.83 -3.55
CA ASN A 199 -9.05 18.01 -4.20
C ASN A 199 -7.85 17.49 -3.39
N ILE A 200 -8.11 16.83 -2.24
CA ILE A 200 -7.05 16.43 -1.31
C ILE A 200 -6.01 15.53 -1.98
N ASN A 201 -6.45 14.56 -2.77
CA ASN A 201 -5.57 13.59 -3.39
C ASN A 201 -4.57 14.21 -4.36
N LYS A 202 -4.97 15.23 -5.11
CA LYS A 202 -4.11 15.91 -6.08
C LYS A 202 -2.85 16.51 -5.44
N ALA A 203 -3.01 17.16 -4.30
CA ALA A 203 -1.88 17.76 -3.57
C ALA A 203 -0.96 16.67 -2.98
N VAL A 204 -1.54 15.62 -2.41
CA VAL A 204 -0.77 14.51 -1.82
C VAL A 204 0.02 13.74 -2.89
N ILE A 205 -0.59 13.43 -4.02
CA ILE A 205 0.09 12.80 -5.16
C ILE A 205 1.28 13.64 -5.61
N HIS A 206 1.08 14.94 -5.86
CA HIS A 206 2.15 15.84 -6.29
C HIS A 206 3.36 15.82 -5.34
N VAL A 207 3.12 15.89 -4.03
CA VAL A 207 4.20 15.85 -3.04
C VAL A 207 4.96 14.52 -3.11
N ASN A 208 4.25 13.39 -3.16
CA ASN A 208 4.89 12.08 -3.10
C ASN A 208 5.60 11.68 -4.40
N GLU A 209 5.10 12.11 -5.57
CA GLU A 209 5.82 11.98 -6.83
C GLU A 209 7.16 12.73 -6.78
N ASN A 210 7.17 13.96 -6.28
CA ASN A 210 8.41 14.74 -6.11
C ASN A 210 9.36 14.11 -5.10
N LEU A 211 8.84 13.51 -4.01
CA LEU A 211 9.67 12.80 -3.05
C LEU A 211 10.31 11.56 -3.66
N ALA A 212 9.55 10.74 -4.41
CA ALA A 212 10.08 9.57 -5.09
C ALA A 212 11.21 9.95 -6.06
N ASP A 213 10.98 10.98 -6.88
CA ASP A 213 11.97 11.48 -7.82
C ASP A 213 13.22 12.02 -7.11
N ALA A 214 13.02 12.90 -6.11
CA ALA A 214 14.11 13.55 -5.41
C ALA A 214 15.01 12.56 -4.66
N TYR A 215 14.43 11.60 -3.95
CA TYR A 215 15.21 10.58 -3.23
C TYR A 215 15.96 9.65 -4.18
N ASN A 216 15.41 9.31 -5.34
CA ASN A 216 16.08 8.48 -6.32
C ASN A 216 17.25 9.20 -7.00
N HIS A 217 17.20 10.51 -7.12
CA HIS A 217 18.25 11.31 -7.76
C HIS A 217 19.25 11.93 -6.78
N GLN A 218 19.08 11.75 -5.47
CA GLN A 218 20.02 12.27 -4.48
C GLN A 218 21.36 11.51 -4.49
N ASP A 219 22.45 12.26 -4.43
CA ASP A 219 23.79 11.70 -4.24
C ASP A 219 23.91 11.14 -2.80
N ILE A 220 23.85 9.81 -2.66
CA ILE A 220 23.96 9.13 -1.37
C ILE A 220 25.23 9.52 -0.60
N LYS A 221 26.35 9.80 -1.29
CA LYS A 221 27.58 10.26 -0.66
C LYS A 221 27.40 11.63 0.01
N LYS A 222 26.62 12.51 -0.62
CA LYS A 222 26.31 13.82 -0.06
C LYS A 222 25.42 13.72 1.17
N ILE A 223 24.45 12.80 1.17
CA ILE A 223 23.60 12.52 2.33
C ILE A 223 24.42 11.94 3.49
N GLN A 224 25.33 11.02 3.21
CA GLN A 224 26.22 10.44 4.23
C GLN A 224 27.12 11.52 4.84
N TYR A 225 27.66 12.40 4.02
CA TYR A 225 28.49 13.52 4.48
C TYR A 225 27.72 14.47 5.41
N TYR A 226 26.49 14.85 5.06
CA TYR A 226 25.67 15.69 5.96
C TYR A 226 25.27 14.96 7.24
N ARG A 227 24.99 13.67 7.17
CA ARG A 227 24.72 12.87 8.35
C ARG A 227 25.91 12.82 9.31
N GLU A 228 27.10 12.64 8.79
CA GLU A 228 28.34 12.63 9.59
C GLU A 228 28.53 13.98 10.28
N ILE A 229 28.40 15.10 9.57
CA ILE A 229 28.49 16.45 10.15
C ILE A 229 27.47 16.64 11.29
N LEU A 230 26.19 16.32 11.04
CA LEU A 230 25.14 16.50 12.04
C LEU A 230 25.38 15.63 13.28
N MET A 231 25.86 14.41 13.10
CA MET A 231 26.18 13.53 14.23
C MET A 231 27.42 14.00 15.00
N GLU A 232 28.37 14.65 14.34
CA GLU A 232 29.50 15.30 15.00
C GLU A 232 29.07 16.53 15.82
N GLU A 233 28.24 17.40 15.23
CA GLU A 233 27.71 18.59 15.91
C GLU A 233 26.87 18.25 17.13
N GLU A 234 26.12 17.13 17.08
CA GLU A 234 25.32 16.63 18.20
C GLU A 234 26.14 15.79 19.21
N GLY A 235 27.43 15.55 18.95
CA GLY A 235 28.30 14.76 19.82
C GLY A 235 27.97 13.28 19.85
N LEU A 236 27.21 12.78 18.86
CA LEU A 236 26.77 11.39 18.75
C LEU A 236 27.84 10.48 18.12
N VAL A 237 28.80 11.05 17.42
CA VAL A 237 29.96 10.36 16.85
C VAL A 237 31.21 11.21 17.09
N THR A 238 32.22 10.62 17.72
CA THR A 238 33.55 11.21 17.75
C THR A 238 34.35 10.66 16.59
N THR A 239 34.66 11.49 15.60
CA THR A 239 35.64 11.12 14.58
C THR A 239 37.01 11.13 15.26
N HIS A 240 37.60 9.95 15.43
CA HIS A 240 39.04 9.87 15.70
C HIS A 240 39.74 10.15 14.37
N PRO A 241 40.56 11.21 14.28
CA PRO A 241 41.46 11.32 13.17
C PRO A 241 42.40 10.08 13.23
N SER A 242 42.38 9.32 12.17
CA SER A 242 43.38 8.25 12.00
C SER A 242 44.75 8.89 12.00
N PRO A 243 45.73 8.30 12.66
CA PRO A 243 47.10 8.81 12.69
C PRO A 243 47.78 8.79 11.36
#